data_bad4790a53c5081db8cf120682db460e
#
_entry.id   bad4790a53c5081db8cf120682db460e
#
_cell.length_a   1.000
_cell.length_b   1.000
_cell.length_c   1.000
_cell.angle_alpha   90.00
_cell.angle_beta   90.00
_cell.angle_gamma   90.00
#
_symmetry.space_group_name_H-M   'P 1'
#
loop_
_entity.id
_entity.type
_entity.pdbx_description
1 polymer ?
#
loop_
_entity_poly.entity_id
_entity_poly.type
_entity_poly.pdbx_seq_one_letter_code
_entity_poly.pdbx_strand_id
1 'polypeptide(L)'
;FGDYTVSCILVQPVSIIMKRRTFIKTNFTLTSGLLLFGQQACKSNNNLLQDIGLQLFSLPKMLNNDLRGSLEMISKMGYKKLELYGPYPFSSEKAIKEWEAITPQLGFSGSGFFNYNVSDFRSLLDEYGLKAKSAHIHLHTLNTRMPEVGHAARSLGLECVGIAFIPEEKRKTLDGYKRMADEFNVLGDLAKKEGLKFIYHNHGYGLKEQDDQVPMKLILDNTDPELVFFEMDIFWTTAGGADPIEYLKSYPNRYLCIHLKDMSKLVYFSKDGSNPQQWIELLPYMTNVGNGILDIKQIVYEAKKNGVQHFFVEHDMVENPKIALQASLDFLKNI
;
A
#
# COMPACT_ATOMS: atom_id res chain seq x y z
N PHE A 1 30.10 -40.94 45.90
CA PHE A 1 29.25 -40.78 47.11
C PHE A 1 28.10 -39.87 46.77
N GLY A 2 26.86 -40.40 46.82
CA GLY A 2 25.64 -39.59 46.85
C GLY A 2 24.67 -39.84 45.68
N ASP A 3 24.00 -41.02 45.73
CA ASP A 3 22.77 -41.31 44.95
C ASP A 3 21.65 -40.39 45.40
N TYR A 4 20.92 -39.81 44.42
CA TYR A 4 19.55 -39.39 44.63
C TYR A 4 18.67 -39.90 43.50
N THR A 5 17.85 -40.90 43.86
CA THR A 5 16.73 -41.47 43.11
C THR A 5 15.60 -40.43 42.97
N VAL A 6 15.13 -40.22 41.73
CA VAL A 6 13.92 -39.47 41.44
C VAL A 6 12.76 -40.44 41.24
N SER A 7 11.77 -40.34 42.15
CA SER A 7 10.52 -41.12 42.08
C SER A 7 9.56 -40.55 41.05
N CYS A 8 9.15 -41.37 40.09
CA CYS A 8 8.02 -41.09 39.20
C CYS A 8 6.70 -41.27 39.94
N ILE A 9 5.88 -40.22 39.95
CA ILE A 9 4.47 -40.30 40.39
C ILE A 9 3.60 -40.47 39.12
N LEU A 10 3.02 -41.66 39.01
CA LEU A 10 1.98 -42.00 38.02
C LEU A 10 0.66 -41.46 38.52
N VAL A 11 0.04 -40.56 37.71
CA VAL A 11 -1.34 -40.14 37.91
C VAL A 11 -2.24 -40.95 36.97
N GLN A 12 -3.16 -41.72 37.53
CA GLN A 12 -4.15 -42.50 36.78
C GLN A 12 -5.35 -41.66 36.37
N PRO A 13 -6.00 -41.96 35.23
CA PRO A 13 -7.17 -41.24 34.79
C PRO A 13 -8.46 -41.73 35.49
N VAL A 14 -9.25 -40.81 35.97
CA VAL A 14 -10.57 -41.09 36.57
C VAL A 14 -11.60 -41.23 35.45
N SER A 15 -12.19 -42.41 35.34
CA SER A 15 -13.34 -42.69 34.44
C SER A 15 -14.64 -42.31 35.12
N ILE A 16 -15.37 -41.37 34.55
CA ILE A 16 -16.75 -41.06 34.98
C ILE A 16 -17.74 -41.92 34.20
N ILE A 17 -18.37 -42.88 34.91
CA ILE A 17 -19.48 -43.69 34.41
C ILE A 17 -20.77 -42.91 34.55
N MET A 18 -21.37 -42.56 33.42
CA MET A 18 -22.76 -42.00 33.37
C MET A 18 -23.79 -43.13 33.32
N LYS A 19 -24.63 -43.18 34.33
CA LYS A 19 -25.78 -44.12 34.42
C LYS A 19 -26.91 -43.69 33.46
N ARG A 20 -27.43 -44.66 32.69
CA ARG A 20 -28.68 -44.57 31.96
C ARG A 20 -29.88 -44.68 32.89
N ARG A 21 -30.90 -43.86 32.66
CA ARG A 21 -32.39 -44.04 32.78
C ARG A 21 -32.99 -42.65 32.97
N THR A 22 -33.93 -42.20 32.13
CA THR A 22 -35.34 -42.59 32.10
C THR A 22 -35.98 -42.12 30.80
N PHE A 23 -36.79 -43.03 30.21
CA PHE A 23 -37.62 -42.86 29.04
C PHE A 23 -38.95 -42.24 29.49
N ILE A 24 -39.32 -41.06 29.00
CA ILE A 24 -40.72 -40.58 29.09
C ILE A 24 -41.24 -40.45 27.66
N LYS A 25 -42.19 -41.30 27.35
CA LYS A 25 -43.02 -41.24 26.14
C LYS A 25 -44.05 -40.11 26.34
N THR A 26 -44.06 -39.16 25.45
CA THR A 26 -45.22 -38.28 25.26
C THR A 26 -45.49 -38.21 23.78
N ASN A 27 -46.62 -38.75 23.37
CA ASN A 27 -47.17 -38.64 22.04
C ASN A 27 -47.60 -37.21 21.81
N PHE A 28 -47.09 -36.60 20.73
CA PHE A 28 -47.67 -35.37 20.20
C PHE A 28 -47.94 -35.54 18.70
N THR A 29 -49.13 -35.23 18.34
CA THR A 29 -49.80 -35.34 17.06
C THR A 29 -49.07 -34.55 15.97
N LEU A 30 -48.85 -35.17 14.81
CA LEU A 30 -48.36 -34.53 13.60
C LEU A 30 -49.38 -33.48 13.11
N THR A 31 -48.99 -32.23 13.10
CA THR A 31 -49.50 -31.22 12.19
C THR A 31 -48.38 -30.81 11.25
N SER A 32 -48.59 -31.13 9.97
CA SER A 32 -47.67 -30.84 8.88
C SER A 32 -47.61 -29.34 8.61
N GLY A 33 -46.65 -28.63 9.21
CA GLY A 33 -46.27 -27.29 8.83
C GLY A 33 -44.94 -27.35 8.06
N LEU A 34 -45.02 -27.22 6.73
CA LEU A 34 -43.84 -27.01 5.89
C LEU A 34 -43.24 -25.64 6.23
N LEU A 35 -42.32 -25.58 7.19
CA LEU A 35 -41.43 -24.45 7.36
C LEU A 35 -40.34 -24.57 6.30
N LEU A 36 -40.54 -23.88 5.19
CA LEU A 36 -39.45 -23.51 4.27
C LEU A 36 -38.45 -22.61 5.04
N PHE A 37 -37.49 -23.21 5.72
CA PHE A 37 -36.27 -22.51 6.10
C PHE A 37 -35.54 -22.21 4.81
N GLY A 38 -35.77 -21.00 4.28
CA GLY A 38 -34.89 -20.41 3.30
C GLY A 38 -33.50 -20.38 3.93
N GLN A 39 -32.62 -21.27 3.49
CA GLN A 39 -31.19 -21.11 3.68
C GLN A 39 -30.82 -19.83 2.93
N GLN A 40 -30.87 -18.70 3.60
CA GLN A 40 -30.04 -17.58 3.23
C GLN A 40 -28.59 -18.07 3.42
N ALA A 41 -28.04 -18.65 2.34
CA ALA A 41 -26.62 -18.78 2.21
C ALA A 41 -26.08 -17.36 2.31
N CYS A 42 -25.59 -16.99 3.50
CA CYS A 42 -24.65 -15.90 3.61
C CYS A 42 -23.52 -16.25 2.63
N LYS A 43 -23.56 -15.66 1.43
CA LYS A 43 -22.37 -15.58 0.59
C LYS A 43 -21.37 -14.83 1.46
N SER A 44 -20.47 -15.55 2.12
CA SER A 44 -19.27 -14.95 2.64
C SER A 44 -18.63 -14.32 1.40
N ASN A 45 -18.69 -13.01 1.32
CA ASN A 45 -17.90 -12.25 0.35
C ASN A 45 -16.44 -12.48 0.74
N ASN A 46 -15.85 -13.56 0.23
CA ASN A 46 -14.44 -13.88 0.38
C ASN A 46 -13.57 -12.99 -0.53
N ASN A 47 -13.96 -11.72 -0.71
CA ASN A 47 -13.14 -10.80 -1.46
C ASN A 47 -11.81 -10.61 -0.73
N LEU A 48 -10.71 -10.82 -1.43
CA LEU A 48 -9.37 -10.64 -0.87
C LEU A 48 -9.16 -9.21 -0.37
N LEU A 49 -9.79 -8.21 -0.99
CA LEU A 49 -9.67 -6.79 -0.64
C LEU A 49 -11.03 -6.21 -0.27
N GLN A 50 -11.11 -5.53 0.89
CA GLN A 50 -12.33 -4.85 1.33
C GLN A 50 -12.27 -3.34 1.07
N ASP A 51 -11.15 -2.69 1.38
CA ASP A 51 -10.94 -1.24 1.30
C ASP A 51 -9.82 -0.91 0.30
N ILE A 52 -10.19 -0.81 -0.97
CA ILE A 52 -9.24 -0.50 -2.03
C ILE A 52 -9.02 1.02 -2.06
N GLY A 53 -7.75 1.41 -2.07
CA GLY A 53 -7.31 2.79 -2.16
C GLY A 53 -6.99 3.21 -3.59
N LEU A 54 -6.78 4.51 -3.76
CA LEU A 54 -6.37 5.13 -5.02
C LEU A 54 -5.23 6.11 -4.76
N GLN A 55 -4.13 5.97 -5.51
CA GLN A 55 -3.10 7.00 -5.59
C GLN A 55 -3.59 8.12 -6.53
N LEU A 56 -3.63 9.36 -6.02
CA LEU A 56 -4.22 10.48 -6.74
C LEU A 56 -3.44 10.91 -7.98
N PHE A 57 -2.17 10.51 -8.11
CA PHE A 57 -1.38 10.75 -9.32
C PHE A 57 -1.91 10.01 -10.55
N SER A 58 -2.90 9.13 -10.39
CA SER A 58 -3.62 8.50 -11.50
C SER A 58 -4.48 9.48 -12.31
N LEU A 59 -4.96 10.58 -11.69
CA LEU A 59 -5.86 11.52 -12.35
C LEU A 59 -5.53 13.00 -12.03
N PRO A 60 -4.27 13.42 -12.07
CA PRO A 60 -3.85 14.73 -11.58
C PRO A 60 -4.45 15.89 -12.37
N LYS A 61 -4.62 15.75 -13.68
CA LYS A 61 -5.25 16.77 -14.53
C LYS A 61 -6.73 16.99 -14.18
N MET A 62 -7.47 15.91 -13.88
CA MET A 62 -8.87 16.03 -13.45
C MET A 62 -8.97 16.75 -12.10
N LEU A 63 -8.14 16.34 -11.14
CA LEU A 63 -8.07 16.96 -9.81
C LEU A 63 -7.69 18.44 -9.88
N ASN A 64 -6.75 18.79 -10.76
CA ASN A 64 -6.33 20.17 -10.98
C ASN A 64 -7.46 21.04 -11.57
N ASN A 65 -8.29 20.48 -12.46
CA ASN A 65 -9.36 21.20 -13.13
C ASN A 65 -10.64 21.26 -12.29
N ASP A 66 -11.03 20.16 -11.66
CA ASP A 66 -12.22 20.04 -10.82
C ASP A 66 -11.96 19.04 -9.68
N LEU A 67 -11.46 19.54 -8.56
CA LEU A 67 -11.19 18.72 -7.40
C LEU A 67 -12.47 18.06 -6.84
N ARG A 68 -13.56 18.85 -6.68
CA ARG A 68 -14.80 18.34 -6.08
C ARG A 68 -15.45 17.26 -6.94
N GLY A 69 -15.62 17.51 -8.22
CA GLY A 69 -16.17 16.53 -9.15
C GLY A 69 -15.31 15.27 -9.26
N SER A 70 -13.97 15.41 -9.18
CA SER A 70 -13.05 14.27 -9.17
C SER A 70 -13.19 13.41 -7.89
N LEU A 71 -13.26 14.03 -6.71
CA LEU A 71 -13.44 13.31 -5.45
C LEU A 71 -14.83 12.65 -5.37
N GLU A 72 -15.87 13.32 -5.85
CA GLU A 72 -17.21 12.73 -5.96
C GLU A 72 -17.20 11.49 -6.87
N MET A 73 -16.55 11.59 -8.03
CA MET A 73 -16.40 10.48 -8.96
C MET A 73 -15.66 9.28 -8.31
N ILE A 74 -14.53 9.52 -7.66
CA ILE A 74 -13.74 8.50 -6.95
C ILE A 74 -14.62 7.80 -5.91
N SER A 75 -15.36 8.57 -5.10
CA SER A 75 -16.26 8.05 -4.08
C SER A 75 -17.40 7.21 -4.67
N LYS A 76 -18.04 7.70 -5.75
CA LYS A 76 -19.12 6.99 -6.45
C LYS A 76 -18.67 5.69 -7.10
N MET A 77 -17.43 5.59 -7.57
CA MET A 77 -16.83 4.34 -8.02
C MET A 77 -16.74 3.32 -6.88
N GLY A 78 -16.50 3.79 -5.67
CA GLY A 78 -16.41 2.95 -4.47
C GLY A 78 -15.01 2.84 -3.86
N TYR A 79 -14.05 3.64 -4.30
CA TYR A 79 -12.79 3.82 -3.57
C TYR A 79 -13.05 4.44 -2.19
N LYS A 80 -12.27 4.05 -1.18
CA LYS A 80 -12.46 4.52 0.19
C LYS A 80 -11.21 5.18 0.77
N LYS A 81 -10.05 4.79 0.30
CA LYS A 81 -8.76 5.27 0.78
C LYS A 81 -8.07 6.04 -0.33
N LEU A 82 -7.31 7.05 0.06
CA LEU A 82 -6.51 7.85 -0.87
C LEU A 82 -5.05 7.84 -0.41
N GLU A 83 -4.17 7.83 -1.37
CA GLU A 83 -2.80 8.25 -1.20
C GLU A 83 -2.58 9.57 -1.94
N LEU A 84 -1.97 10.51 -1.24
CA LEU A 84 -1.75 11.87 -1.70
C LEU A 84 -0.33 12.02 -2.26
N TYR A 85 -0.15 12.99 -3.17
CA TYR A 85 1.18 13.38 -3.65
C TYR A 85 1.43 14.87 -3.41
N GLY A 86 2.69 15.23 -3.13
CA GLY A 86 3.09 16.62 -2.86
C GLY A 86 3.47 17.41 -4.12
N PRO A 87 3.89 18.68 -3.93
CA PRO A 87 4.12 19.35 -2.65
C PRO A 87 2.84 19.77 -1.92
N TYR A 88 2.99 19.98 -0.61
CA TYR A 88 1.93 20.41 0.31
C TYR A 88 2.19 21.83 0.81
N PRO A 89 1.22 22.52 1.43
CA PRO A 89 1.45 23.85 2.01
C PRO A 89 2.59 23.91 3.04
N PHE A 90 2.90 22.79 3.69
CA PHE A 90 4.02 22.66 4.63
C PHE A 90 5.35 22.27 3.94
N SER A 91 5.37 22.05 2.64
CA SER A 91 6.58 21.58 1.95
C SER A 91 7.72 22.61 1.99
N SER A 92 8.94 22.11 1.97
CA SER A 92 10.12 22.96 1.91
C SER A 92 10.17 23.74 0.60
N GLU A 93 10.80 24.91 0.62
CA GLU A 93 10.98 25.72 -0.60
C GLU A 93 11.65 24.95 -1.74
N LYS A 94 12.61 24.07 -1.38
CA LYS A 94 13.26 23.18 -2.35
C LYS A 94 12.23 22.31 -3.08
N ALA A 95 11.36 21.64 -2.34
CA ALA A 95 10.32 20.78 -2.91
C ALA A 95 9.34 21.56 -3.81
N ILE A 96 8.96 22.76 -3.40
CA ILE A 96 8.07 23.63 -4.18
C ILE A 96 8.73 24.04 -5.50
N LYS A 97 9.99 24.52 -5.46
CA LYS A 97 10.75 24.93 -6.65
C LYS A 97 10.98 23.78 -7.64
N GLU A 98 11.30 22.60 -7.14
CA GLU A 98 11.47 21.41 -7.99
C GLU A 98 10.16 21.01 -8.66
N TRP A 99 9.03 21.08 -7.94
CA TRP A 99 7.71 20.85 -8.52
C TRP A 99 7.36 21.88 -9.59
N GLU A 100 7.53 23.17 -9.31
CA GLU A 100 7.28 24.24 -10.26
C GLU A 100 8.10 24.09 -11.55
N ALA A 101 9.33 23.58 -11.45
CA ALA A 101 10.19 23.35 -12.60
C ALA A 101 9.69 22.24 -13.55
N ILE A 102 8.93 21.26 -13.06
CA ILE A 102 8.43 20.13 -13.86
C ILE A 102 6.96 20.30 -14.31
N THR A 103 6.17 21.14 -13.64
CA THR A 103 4.73 21.35 -13.96
C THR A 103 4.46 21.75 -15.42
N PRO A 104 5.29 22.54 -16.12
CA PRO A 104 5.06 22.82 -17.54
C PRO A 104 5.08 21.58 -18.43
N GLN A 105 5.91 20.58 -18.08
CA GLN A 105 6.00 19.31 -18.81
C GLN A 105 4.85 18.36 -18.46
N LEU A 106 4.37 18.39 -17.20
CA LEU A 106 3.27 17.55 -16.73
C LEU A 106 1.90 18.05 -17.26
N GLY A 107 1.77 19.36 -17.50
CA GLY A 107 0.53 19.97 -17.94
C GLY A 107 -0.52 20.13 -16.83
N PHE A 108 -0.10 20.12 -15.56
CA PHE A 108 -0.88 20.43 -14.36
C PHE A 108 0.05 20.89 -13.25
N SER A 109 -0.47 21.61 -12.26
CA SER A 109 0.30 22.09 -11.11
C SER A 109 -0.31 21.71 -9.75
N GLY A 110 -1.59 21.33 -9.75
CA GLY A 110 -2.31 20.95 -8.52
C GLY A 110 -1.65 19.76 -7.81
N SER A 111 -1.49 19.90 -6.50
CA SER A 111 -0.86 18.87 -5.64
C SER A 111 -1.26 19.09 -4.18
N GLY A 112 -0.88 18.20 -3.32
CA GLY A 112 -1.07 18.30 -1.88
C GLY A 112 -2.54 18.42 -1.51
N PHE A 113 -2.93 19.57 -1.02
CA PHE A 113 -4.34 19.87 -0.65
C PHE A 113 -5.07 20.72 -1.68
N PHE A 114 -4.54 20.87 -2.90
CA PHE A 114 -5.17 21.57 -4.01
C PHE A 114 -5.66 22.98 -3.62
N ASN A 115 -4.80 23.76 -2.98
CA ASN A 115 -5.04 25.12 -2.46
C ASN A 115 -6.00 25.21 -1.25
N TYR A 116 -6.46 24.09 -0.69
CA TYR A 116 -7.16 24.08 0.59
C TYR A 116 -6.15 24.11 1.75
N ASN A 117 -6.57 24.64 2.90
CA ASN A 117 -5.87 24.32 4.13
C ASN A 117 -6.19 22.88 4.57
N VAL A 118 -5.47 22.37 5.54
CA VAL A 118 -5.61 20.96 5.96
C VAL A 118 -6.98 20.64 6.52
N SER A 119 -7.59 21.57 7.26
CA SER A 119 -8.93 21.38 7.88
C SER A 119 -10.03 21.33 6.83
N ASP A 120 -10.00 22.27 5.89
CA ASP A 120 -10.98 22.33 4.81
C ASP A 120 -10.83 21.15 3.86
N PHE A 121 -9.60 20.74 3.56
CA PHE A 121 -9.34 19.54 2.76
C PHE A 121 -9.85 18.27 3.48
N ARG A 122 -9.63 18.15 4.79
CA ARG A 122 -10.21 17.06 5.58
C ARG A 122 -11.74 17.05 5.51
N SER A 123 -12.37 18.19 5.70
CA SER A 123 -13.83 18.32 5.61
C SER A 123 -14.36 17.93 4.24
N LEU A 124 -13.63 18.32 3.18
CA LEU A 124 -13.95 17.94 1.81
C LEU A 124 -13.85 16.41 1.58
N LEU A 125 -12.83 15.76 2.12
CA LEU A 125 -12.73 14.30 2.04
C LEU A 125 -13.87 13.61 2.81
N ASP A 126 -14.22 14.10 3.99
CA ASP A 126 -15.31 13.57 4.81
C ASP A 126 -16.68 13.71 4.13
N GLU A 127 -16.92 14.82 3.38
CA GLU A 127 -18.14 15.04 2.57
C GLU A 127 -18.36 13.90 1.57
N TYR A 128 -17.28 13.38 0.98
CA TYR A 128 -17.34 12.28 0.01
C TYR A 128 -17.07 10.90 0.63
N GLY A 129 -16.91 10.80 1.95
CA GLY A 129 -16.61 9.54 2.64
C GLY A 129 -15.27 8.93 2.28
N LEU A 130 -14.29 9.75 1.90
CA LEU A 130 -12.93 9.39 1.55
C LEU A 130 -11.97 9.61 2.73
N LYS A 131 -10.92 8.80 2.81
CA LYS A 131 -9.91 8.89 3.88
C LYS A 131 -8.51 8.87 3.28
N ALA A 132 -7.74 9.93 3.47
CA ALA A 132 -6.32 9.91 3.18
C ALA A 132 -5.62 9.00 4.20
N LYS A 133 -4.84 8.02 3.72
CA LYS A 133 -4.13 7.04 4.54
C LYS A 133 -2.62 7.13 4.39
N SER A 134 -2.15 7.55 3.23
CA SER A 134 -0.74 7.70 2.91
C SER A 134 -0.50 8.99 2.14
N ALA A 135 0.73 9.49 2.20
CA ALA A 135 1.15 10.67 1.47
C ALA A 135 2.62 10.58 1.04
N HIS A 136 2.87 10.78 -0.26
CA HIS A 136 4.21 10.96 -0.79
C HIS A 136 4.68 12.39 -0.55
N ILE A 137 5.80 12.54 0.12
CA ILE A 137 6.38 13.81 0.55
C ILE A 137 7.83 13.86 0.09
N HIS A 138 8.27 15.03 -0.36
CA HIS A 138 9.65 15.23 -0.80
C HIS A 138 10.66 14.98 0.33
N LEU A 139 11.75 14.27 0.05
CA LEU A 139 12.78 13.87 1.01
C LEU A 139 13.29 15.05 1.88
N HIS A 140 13.58 16.20 1.26
CA HIS A 140 14.05 17.38 1.99
C HIS A 140 12.97 17.92 2.97
N THR A 141 11.69 17.82 2.61
CA THR A 141 10.59 18.21 3.50
C THR A 141 10.54 17.30 4.73
N LEU A 142 10.59 15.97 4.54
CA LEU A 142 10.63 15.02 5.65
C LEU A 142 11.81 15.25 6.58
N ASN A 143 12.99 15.55 6.04
CA ASN A 143 14.19 15.83 6.83
C ASN A 143 14.13 17.14 7.64
N THR A 144 13.38 18.14 7.17
CA THR A 144 13.44 19.50 7.73
C THR A 144 12.15 19.98 8.38
N ARG A 145 11.02 19.31 8.11
CA ARG A 145 9.67 19.75 8.52
C ARG A 145 8.78 18.60 9.04
N MET A 146 9.36 17.58 9.64
CA MET A 146 8.60 16.44 10.16
C MET A 146 7.50 16.84 11.17
N PRO A 147 7.69 17.83 12.07
CA PRO A 147 6.61 18.28 12.96
C PRO A 147 5.39 18.84 12.22
N GLU A 148 5.60 19.63 11.15
CA GLU A 148 4.52 20.17 10.32
C GLU A 148 3.82 19.04 9.52
N VAL A 149 4.59 18.06 9.05
CA VAL A 149 4.05 16.83 8.45
C VAL A 149 3.17 16.09 9.45
N GLY A 150 3.64 15.88 10.67
CA GLY A 150 2.89 15.22 11.74
C GLY A 150 1.61 15.96 12.11
N HIS A 151 1.64 17.31 12.17
CA HIS A 151 0.44 18.11 12.39
C HIS A 151 -0.63 17.88 11.29
N ALA A 152 -0.22 17.96 10.03
CA ALA A 152 -1.12 17.73 8.90
C ALA A 152 -1.62 16.28 8.85
N ALA A 153 -0.76 15.32 9.14
CA ALA A 153 -1.10 13.90 9.17
C ALA A 153 -2.16 13.58 10.23
N ARG A 154 -2.03 14.11 11.44
CA ARG A 154 -3.04 13.97 12.50
C ARG A 154 -4.38 14.56 12.09
N SER A 155 -4.37 15.72 11.45
CA SER A 155 -5.60 16.37 10.96
C SER A 155 -6.31 15.56 9.89
N LEU A 156 -5.56 14.92 8.97
CA LEU A 156 -6.10 14.12 7.88
C LEU A 156 -6.38 12.65 8.26
N GLY A 157 -5.76 12.16 9.33
CA GLY A 157 -5.81 10.74 9.70
C GLY A 157 -4.91 9.87 8.84
N LEU A 158 -3.75 10.42 8.39
CA LEU A 158 -2.72 9.63 7.70
C LEU A 158 -2.11 8.61 8.67
N GLU A 159 -1.78 7.45 8.14
CA GLU A 159 -1.08 6.37 8.84
C GLU A 159 0.39 6.27 8.37
N CYS A 160 0.63 6.63 7.10
CA CYS A 160 1.93 6.55 6.48
C CYS A 160 2.32 7.86 5.81
N VAL A 161 3.62 8.15 5.84
CA VAL A 161 4.25 9.19 5.03
C VAL A 161 5.55 8.65 4.45
N GLY A 162 5.86 9.02 3.23
CA GLY A 162 7.06 8.48 2.61
C GLY A 162 7.53 9.25 1.39
N ILE A 163 8.56 8.73 0.78
CA ILE A 163 9.13 9.28 -0.45
C ILE A 163 8.79 8.38 -1.63
N ALA A 164 8.49 9.02 -2.78
CA ALA A 164 8.24 8.32 -4.02
C ALA A 164 9.54 7.86 -4.71
N PHE A 165 10.65 8.55 -4.48
CA PHE A 165 11.94 8.21 -5.10
C PHE A 165 13.12 8.71 -4.29
N ILE A 166 14.26 8.03 -4.42
CA ILE A 166 15.56 8.50 -3.94
C ILE A 166 16.15 9.42 -5.02
N PRO A 167 16.63 10.63 -4.71
CA PRO A 167 17.32 11.49 -5.67
C PRO A 167 18.50 10.77 -6.35
N GLU A 168 18.68 11.00 -7.66
CA GLU A 168 19.66 10.27 -8.46
C GLU A 168 21.08 10.37 -7.89
N GLU A 169 21.48 11.55 -7.43
CA GLU A 169 22.79 11.80 -6.84
C GLU A 169 23.08 10.98 -5.57
N LYS A 170 22.02 10.54 -4.87
CA LYS A 170 22.13 9.75 -3.63
C LYS A 170 22.18 8.23 -3.87
N ARG A 171 21.88 7.74 -5.10
CA ARG A 171 21.75 6.32 -5.43
C ARG A 171 22.67 5.83 -6.57
N LYS A 172 23.79 6.55 -6.82
CA LYS A 172 24.74 6.20 -7.89
C LYS A 172 25.65 5.02 -7.53
N THR A 173 25.84 4.73 -6.27
CA THR A 173 26.77 3.71 -5.77
C THR A 173 26.12 2.91 -4.63
N LEU A 174 26.62 1.71 -4.37
CA LEU A 174 26.18 0.91 -3.21
C LEU A 174 26.33 1.66 -1.88
N ASP A 175 27.41 2.45 -1.72
CA ASP A 175 27.57 3.30 -0.53
C ASP A 175 26.53 4.44 -0.47
N GLY A 176 26.05 4.91 -1.62
CA GLY A 176 24.90 5.81 -1.68
C GLY A 176 23.65 5.18 -1.11
N TYR A 177 23.35 3.94 -1.51
CA TYR A 177 22.22 3.19 -0.99
C TYR A 177 22.34 2.87 0.51
N LYS A 178 23.56 2.56 1.02
CA LYS A 178 23.79 2.37 2.46
C LYS A 178 23.49 3.66 3.24
N ARG A 179 24.00 4.81 2.77
CA ARG A 179 23.68 6.11 3.38
C ARG A 179 22.19 6.42 3.34
N MET A 180 21.49 6.00 2.29
CA MET A 180 20.03 6.15 2.24
C MET A 180 19.32 5.26 3.25
N ALA A 181 19.80 4.04 3.50
CA ALA A 181 19.27 3.20 4.56
C ALA A 181 19.44 3.87 5.94
N ASP A 182 20.62 4.46 6.21
CA ASP A 182 20.84 5.23 7.45
C ASP A 182 19.89 6.43 7.54
N GLU A 183 19.72 7.20 6.45
CA GLU A 183 18.79 8.33 6.39
C GLU A 183 17.34 7.88 6.61
N PHE A 184 16.94 6.74 6.07
CA PHE A 184 15.60 6.17 6.27
C PHE A 184 15.36 5.76 7.73
N ASN A 185 16.34 5.19 8.42
CA ASN A 185 16.25 4.91 9.84
C ASN A 185 16.00 6.17 10.66
N VAL A 186 16.69 7.27 10.34
CA VAL A 186 16.46 8.58 10.98
C VAL A 186 15.04 9.09 10.69
N LEU A 187 14.59 9.03 9.43
CA LEU A 187 13.25 9.46 9.05
C LEU A 187 12.15 8.60 9.69
N GLY A 188 12.40 7.30 9.81
CA GLY A 188 11.50 6.37 10.49
C GLY A 188 11.34 6.72 11.98
N ASP A 189 12.44 7.04 12.68
CA ASP A 189 12.40 7.48 14.08
C ASP A 189 11.66 8.82 14.23
N LEU A 190 11.89 9.77 13.32
CA LEU A 190 11.16 11.05 13.31
C LEU A 190 9.67 10.86 13.04
N ALA A 191 9.29 10.03 12.07
CA ALA A 191 7.90 9.73 11.74
C ALA A 191 7.19 9.02 12.92
N LYS A 192 7.87 8.06 13.57
CA LYS A 192 7.35 7.33 14.73
C LYS A 192 7.05 8.28 15.91
N LYS A 193 7.86 9.30 16.14
CA LYS A 193 7.61 10.34 17.15
C LYS A 193 6.34 11.15 16.89
N GLU A 194 5.97 11.29 15.61
CA GLU A 194 4.72 11.94 15.18
C GLU A 194 3.52 10.97 15.11
N GLY A 195 3.71 9.68 15.47
CA GLY A 195 2.70 8.64 15.39
C GLY A 195 2.46 8.10 14.00
N LEU A 196 3.45 8.24 13.10
CA LEU A 196 3.39 7.85 11.70
C LEU A 196 4.36 6.71 11.41
N LYS A 197 4.10 5.99 10.31
CA LYS A 197 5.03 5.04 9.70
C LYS A 197 5.70 5.68 8.51
N PHE A 198 7.03 5.58 8.44
CA PHE A 198 7.79 6.01 7.26
C PHE A 198 7.79 4.88 6.23
N ILE A 199 7.49 5.22 4.96
CA ILE A 199 7.53 4.28 3.84
C ILE A 199 8.49 4.79 2.74
N TYR A 200 9.11 3.85 2.04
CA TYR A 200 9.83 4.10 0.79
C TYR A 200 9.14 3.39 -0.37
N HIS A 201 8.69 4.17 -1.35
CA HIS A 201 8.11 3.68 -2.60
C HIS A 201 9.19 3.49 -3.68
N ASN A 202 9.17 2.35 -4.35
CA ASN A 202 10.16 2.04 -5.38
C ASN A 202 9.67 2.39 -6.80
N HIS A 203 10.58 2.90 -7.62
CA HIS A 203 10.40 3.11 -9.05
C HIS A 203 11.24 2.16 -9.92
N GLY A 204 11.55 0.96 -9.41
CA GLY A 204 12.19 -0.13 -10.16
C GLY A 204 13.70 -0.03 -10.34
N TYR A 205 14.36 1.08 -10.00
CA TYR A 205 15.81 1.13 -9.94
C TYR A 205 16.36 0.43 -8.69
N GLY A 206 17.61 0.00 -8.75
CA GLY A 206 18.25 -0.69 -7.64
C GLY A 206 17.80 -2.14 -7.46
N LEU A 207 17.00 -2.68 -8.37
CA LEU A 207 16.55 -4.08 -8.35
C LEU A 207 17.47 -5.02 -9.14
N LYS A 208 18.30 -4.47 -10.04
CA LYS A 208 19.37 -5.21 -10.72
C LYS A 208 20.63 -5.22 -9.86
N GLU A 209 21.42 -6.27 -10.03
CA GLU A 209 22.71 -6.41 -9.36
C GLU A 209 23.69 -5.33 -9.81
N GLN A 210 24.42 -4.77 -8.86
CA GLN A 210 25.52 -3.83 -9.02
C GLN A 210 26.64 -4.29 -8.09
N ASP A 211 27.85 -4.53 -8.62
CA ASP A 211 29.01 -4.97 -7.86
C ASP A 211 28.67 -6.15 -6.90
N ASP A 212 28.10 -7.21 -7.44
CA ASP A 212 27.66 -8.44 -6.74
C ASP A 212 26.62 -8.24 -5.62
N GLN A 213 25.92 -7.10 -5.58
CA GLN A 213 24.85 -6.80 -4.62
C GLN A 213 23.64 -6.17 -5.30
N VAL A 214 22.45 -6.44 -4.77
CA VAL A 214 21.20 -5.79 -5.21
C VAL A 214 20.92 -4.60 -4.30
N PRO A 215 21.00 -3.35 -4.80
CA PRO A 215 20.85 -2.14 -3.97
C PRO A 215 19.56 -2.09 -3.16
N MET A 216 18.45 -2.56 -3.70
CA MET A 216 17.17 -2.60 -2.96
C MET A 216 17.20 -3.58 -1.78
N LYS A 217 17.83 -4.75 -1.95
CA LYS A 217 18.03 -5.70 -0.85
C LYS A 217 18.94 -5.09 0.22
N LEU A 218 19.95 -4.33 -0.20
CA LEU A 218 20.84 -3.64 0.71
C LEU A 218 20.10 -2.60 1.59
N ILE A 219 19.14 -1.84 1.01
CA ILE A 219 18.29 -0.94 1.81
C ILE A 219 17.41 -1.76 2.77
N LEU A 220 16.75 -2.81 2.29
CA LEU A 220 15.87 -3.67 3.11
C LEU A 220 16.62 -4.27 4.30
N ASP A 221 17.86 -4.75 4.09
CA ASP A 221 18.67 -5.43 5.08
C ASP A 221 19.33 -4.47 6.09
N ASN A 222 19.57 -3.20 5.72
CA ASN A 222 20.21 -2.20 6.57
C ASN A 222 19.24 -1.20 7.21
N THR A 223 17.92 -1.39 7.06
CA THR A 223 16.91 -0.56 7.71
C THR A 223 16.21 -1.30 8.84
N ASP A 224 15.96 -0.58 9.95
CA ASP A 224 15.25 -1.10 11.11
C ASP A 224 13.79 -1.44 10.74
N PRO A 225 13.34 -2.71 10.91
CA PRO A 225 12.00 -3.14 10.58
C PRO A 225 10.89 -2.51 11.44
N GLU A 226 11.23 -1.90 12.57
CA GLU A 226 10.29 -1.18 13.45
C GLU A 226 10.14 0.30 13.08
N LEU A 227 11.02 0.82 12.22
CA LEU A 227 11.07 2.23 11.83
C LEU A 227 10.77 2.45 10.35
N VAL A 228 11.28 1.58 9.47
CA VAL A 228 11.22 1.76 8.03
C VAL A 228 10.39 0.67 7.38
N PHE A 229 9.36 1.09 6.68
CA PHE A 229 8.51 0.23 5.88
C PHE A 229 8.65 0.59 4.40
N PHE A 230 8.06 -0.24 3.56
CA PHE A 230 8.15 -0.09 2.11
C PHE A 230 6.75 -0.06 1.49
N GLU A 231 6.67 0.60 0.37
CA GLU A 231 5.55 0.54 -0.55
C GLU A 231 6.04 -0.08 -1.86
N MET A 232 5.53 -1.27 -2.17
CA MET A 232 5.90 -1.96 -3.39
C MET A 232 5.05 -1.46 -4.55
N ASP A 233 5.68 -0.99 -5.60
CA ASP A 233 5.04 -0.84 -6.89
C ASP A 233 5.31 -2.09 -7.74
N ILE A 234 4.25 -2.85 -8.05
CA ILE A 234 4.41 -4.14 -8.74
C ILE A 234 4.81 -4.00 -10.21
N PHE A 235 4.38 -2.91 -10.88
CA PHE A 235 4.78 -2.62 -12.24
C PHE A 235 6.27 -2.27 -12.31
N TRP A 236 6.71 -1.31 -11.49
CA TRP A 236 8.10 -0.89 -11.47
C TRP A 236 9.04 -1.98 -10.94
N THR A 237 8.58 -2.80 -9.99
CA THR A 237 9.34 -3.97 -9.53
C THR A 237 9.57 -4.96 -10.67
N THR A 238 8.53 -5.28 -11.43
CA THR A 238 8.63 -6.17 -12.59
C THR A 238 9.49 -5.56 -13.70
N ALA A 239 9.29 -4.28 -14.02
CA ALA A 239 10.09 -3.56 -15.02
C ALA A 239 11.58 -3.47 -14.64
N GLY A 240 11.89 -3.43 -13.34
CA GLY A 240 13.24 -3.53 -12.78
C GLY A 240 13.85 -4.92 -12.84
N GLY A 241 13.10 -5.93 -13.27
CA GLY A 241 13.56 -7.31 -13.43
C GLY A 241 13.46 -8.17 -12.17
N ALA A 242 12.68 -7.73 -11.16
CA ALA A 242 12.45 -8.47 -9.93
C ALA A 242 11.02 -9.06 -9.89
N ASP A 243 10.85 -10.13 -9.14
CA ASP A 243 9.54 -10.75 -8.88
C ASP A 243 8.91 -10.15 -7.62
N PRO A 244 7.75 -9.46 -7.72
CA PRO A 244 7.02 -8.93 -6.57
C PRO A 244 6.71 -9.99 -5.51
N ILE A 245 6.36 -11.21 -5.91
CA ILE A 245 6.01 -12.31 -5.01
C ILE A 245 7.23 -12.78 -4.23
N GLU A 246 8.39 -12.87 -4.89
CA GLU A 246 9.64 -13.23 -4.22
C GLU A 246 10.01 -12.21 -3.14
N TYR A 247 9.93 -10.91 -3.45
CA TYR A 247 10.23 -9.85 -2.49
C TYR A 247 9.26 -9.85 -1.30
N LEU A 248 7.96 -10.02 -1.54
CA LEU A 248 6.96 -10.11 -0.46
C LEU A 248 7.25 -11.28 0.48
N LYS A 249 7.63 -12.45 -0.06
CA LYS A 249 7.95 -13.65 0.72
C LYS A 249 9.27 -13.52 1.48
N SER A 250 10.27 -12.90 0.87
CA SER A 250 11.61 -12.77 1.46
C SER A 250 11.66 -11.72 2.57
N TYR A 251 10.75 -10.73 2.53
CA TYR A 251 10.72 -9.61 3.47
C TYR A 251 9.33 -9.45 4.11
N PRO A 252 8.85 -10.46 4.88
CA PRO A 252 7.54 -10.40 5.51
C PRO A 252 7.46 -9.23 6.50
N ASN A 253 6.30 -8.55 6.53
CA ASN A 253 6.00 -7.38 7.36
C ASN A 253 6.83 -6.11 7.06
N ARG A 254 7.64 -6.12 5.99
CA ARG A 254 8.39 -4.92 5.58
C ARG A 254 7.60 -4.05 4.61
N TYR A 255 6.76 -4.65 3.76
CA TYR A 255 5.89 -3.92 2.84
C TYR A 255 4.56 -3.62 3.53
N LEU A 256 4.31 -2.33 3.80
CA LEU A 256 3.09 -1.84 4.44
C LEU A 256 2.01 -1.47 3.41
N CYS A 257 2.46 -0.91 2.31
CA CYS A 257 1.63 -0.46 1.19
C CYS A 257 2.04 -1.17 -0.11
N ILE A 258 1.12 -1.22 -1.06
CA ILE A 258 1.37 -1.72 -2.41
C ILE A 258 0.62 -0.89 -3.44
N HIS A 259 1.31 -0.51 -4.51
CA HIS A 259 0.69 0.03 -5.70
C HIS A 259 0.35 -1.11 -6.65
N LEU A 260 -0.94 -1.26 -6.89
CA LEU A 260 -1.48 -2.18 -7.87
C LEU A 260 -1.51 -1.47 -9.22
N LYS A 261 -0.50 -1.74 -10.04
CA LYS A 261 -0.36 -1.31 -11.43
C LYS A 261 -0.19 -2.54 -12.29
N ASP A 262 -0.89 -2.65 -13.40
CA ASP A 262 -0.77 -3.81 -14.28
C ASP A 262 -0.03 -3.49 -15.57
N MET A 263 0.51 -4.50 -16.21
CA MET A 263 1.41 -4.40 -17.36
C MET A 263 0.78 -5.13 -18.56
N SER A 264 0.53 -4.41 -19.66
CA SER A 264 -0.11 -4.96 -20.86
C SER A 264 0.71 -6.07 -21.56
N LYS A 265 2.02 -6.00 -21.44
CA LYS A 265 2.97 -7.04 -21.84
C LYS A 265 4.24 -6.89 -20.99
N LEU A 266 5.02 -7.98 -20.88
CA LEU A 266 6.27 -7.93 -20.12
C LEU A 266 7.27 -6.98 -20.78
N VAL A 267 7.65 -5.94 -20.04
CA VAL A 267 8.64 -4.96 -20.46
C VAL A 267 9.61 -4.68 -19.31
N TYR A 268 10.83 -4.36 -19.66
CA TYR A 268 11.90 -4.03 -18.75
C TYR A 268 12.47 -2.65 -19.07
N PHE A 269 13.08 -2.01 -18.11
CA PHE A 269 13.86 -0.81 -18.38
C PHE A 269 14.96 -1.10 -19.40
N SER A 270 15.15 -0.16 -20.32
CA SER A 270 16.23 -0.21 -21.31
C SER A 270 17.63 -0.20 -20.65
N LYS A 271 17.73 0.34 -19.43
CA LYS A 271 18.93 0.33 -18.58
C LYS A 271 18.56 -0.13 -17.16
N ASP A 272 18.86 0.69 -16.13
CA ASP A 272 18.71 0.38 -14.72
C ASP A 272 17.46 1.04 -14.06
N GLY A 273 16.66 1.77 -14.84
CA GLY A 273 15.51 2.52 -14.31
C GLY A 273 15.88 3.78 -13.52
N SER A 274 17.14 4.19 -13.52
CA SER A 274 17.61 5.32 -12.71
C SER A 274 17.23 6.70 -13.26
N ASN A 275 16.75 6.79 -14.48
CA ASN A 275 16.43 8.05 -15.15
C ASN A 275 14.92 8.16 -15.40
N PRO A 276 14.27 9.31 -15.09
CA PRO A 276 12.85 9.54 -15.36
C PRO A 276 12.44 9.30 -16.81
N GLN A 277 13.32 9.53 -17.80
CA GLN A 277 13.04 9.24 -19.20
C GLN A 277 12.73 7.76 -19.41
N GLN A 278 13.42 6.85 -18.72
CA GLN A 278 13.16 5.41 -18.79
C GLN A 278 11.78 5.04 -18.22
N TRP A 279 11.29 5.78 -17.23
CA TRP A 279 9.93 5.60 -16.71
C TRP A 279 8.89 6.00 -17.74
N ILE A 280 9.09 7.18 -18.38
CA ILE A 280 8.19 7.70 -19.45
C ILE A 280 8.10 6.69 -20.62
N GLU A 281 9.20 6.04 -21.01
CA GLU A 281 9.24 5.02 -22.06
C GLU A 281 8.32 3.82 -21.76
N LEU A 282 8.06 3.53 -20.49
CA LEU A 282 7.25 2.39 -20.06
C LEU A 282 5.78 2.74 -19.76
N LEU A 283 5.43 4.02 -19.62
CA LEU A 283 4.03 4.44 -19.39
C LEU A 283 3.03 3.85 -20.39
N PRO A 284 3.32 3.74 -21.72
CA PRO A 284 2.40 3.15 -22.68
C PRO A 284 2.08 1.66 -22.46
N TYR A 285 2.85 0.99 -21.61
CA TYR A 285 2.65 -0.42 -21.28
C TYR A 285 1.88 -0.63 -19.97
N MET A 286 1.53 0.45 -19.26
CA MET A 286 0.57 0.36 -18.15
C MET A 286 -0.82 0.06 -18.68
N THR A 287 -1.58 -0.71 -17.92
CA THR A 287 -2.98 -1.01 -18.22
C THR A 287 -3.80 -1.10 -16.94
N ASN A 288 -5.10 -1.19 -17.08
CA ASN A 288 -6.00 -1.36 -15.94
C ASN A 288 -5.67 -2.64 -15.18
N VAL A 289 -5.74 -2.58 -13.87
CA VAL A 289 -5.52 -3.75 -13.00
C VAL A 289 -6.46 -4.89 -13.41
N GLY A 290 -5.89 -6.07 -13.67
CA GLY A 290 -6.61 -7.24 -14.14
C GLY A 290 -6.78 -7.35 -15.66
N ASN A 291 -6.30 -6.37 -16.42
CA ASN A 291 -6.31 -6.41 -17.90
C ASN A 291 -4.91 -6.64 -18.50
N GLY A 292 -3.93 -6.88 -17.64
CA GLY A 292 -2.56 -7.12 -18.02
C GLY A 292 -2.10 -8.55 -17.79
N ILE A 293 -0.79 -8.69 -17.63
CA ILE A 293 -0.12 -10.00 -17.53
C ILE A 293 0.31 -10.37 -16.12
N LEU A 294 0.24 -9.43 -15.16
CA LEU A 294 0.65 -9.69 -13.80
C LEU A 294 -0.41 -10.55 -13.09
N ASP A 295 0.02 -11.56 -12.35
CA ASP A 295 -0.91 -12.35 -11.53
C ASP A 295 -1.32 -11.56 -10.28
N ILE A 296 -2.18 -10.54 -10.51
CA ILE A 296 -2.66 -9.63 -9.45
C ILE A 296 -3.26 -10.40 -8.28
N LYS A 297 -4.00 -11.48 -8.55
CA LYS A 297 -4.64 -12.28 -7.50
C LYS A 297 -3.61 -12.93 -6.59
N GLN A 298 -2.58 -13.55 -7.17
CA GLN A 298 -1.52 -14.18 -6.40
C GLN A 298 -0.66 -13.14 -5.66
N ILE A 299 -0.36 -12.02 -6.31
CA ILE A 299 0.38 -10.90 -5.68
C ILE A 299 -0.39 -10.36 -4.47
N VAL A 300 -1.69 -10.08 -4.60
CA VAL A 300 -2.55 -9.62 -3.50
C VAL A 300 -2.62 -10.64 -2.37
N TYR A 301 -2.75 -11.93 -2.71
CA TYR A 301 -2.76 -13.00 -1.71
C TYR A 301 -1.45 -13.01 -0.90
N GLU A 302 -0.29 -13.03 -1.57
CA GLU A 302 1.00 -13.03 -0.90
C GLU A 302 1.26 -11.71 -0.14
N ALA A 303 0.84 -10.57 -0.68
CA ALA A 303 0.94 -9.29 -0.01
C ALA A 303 0.19 -9.29 1.33
N LYS A 304 -1.07 -9.73 1.34
CA LYS A 304 -1.86 -9.85 2.58
C LYS A 304 -1.23 -10.82 3.58
N LYS A 305 -0.80 -11.98 3.11
CA LYS A 305 -0.16 -13.01 3.93
C LYS A 305 1.11 -12.49 4.59
N ASN A 306 1.84 -11.59 3.94
CA ASN A 306 3.10 -11.02 4.39
C ASN A 306 2.97 -9.62 5.00
N GLY A 307 1.76 -9.19 5.40
CA GLY A 307 1.54 -8.04 6.28
C GLY A 307 1.20 -6.71 5.59
N VAL A 308 0.98 -6.70 4.27
CA VAL A 308 0.54 -5.47 3.57
C VAL A 308 -0.86 -5.06 4.05
N GLN A 309 -1.00 -3.78 4.44
CA GLN A 309 -2.22 -3.20 5.02
C GLN A 309 -2.97 -2.29 4.07
N HIS A 310 -2.27 -1.63 3.14
CA HIS A 310 -2.86 -0.69 2.20
C HIS A 310 -2.58 -1.09 0.76
N PHE A 311 -3.64 -1.13 -0.02
CA PHE A 311 -3.62 -1.48 -1.45
C PHE A 311 -4.15 -0.29 -2.22
N PHE A 312 -3.30 0.37 -2.99
CA PHE A 312 -3.67 1.51 -3.81
C PHE A 312 -3.61 1.13 -5.28
N VAL A 313 -4.69 1.38 -6.00
CA VAL A 313 -4.65 1.36 -7.47
C VAL A 313 -3.89 2.59 -7.93
N GLU A 314 -2.99 2.42 -8.87
CA GLU A 314 -2.38 3.52 -9.57
C GLU A 314 -2.20 3.19 -11.06
N HIS A 315 -2.49 4.20 -11.90
CA HIS A 315 -2.24 4.18 -13.33
C HIS A 315 -1.79 5.58 -13.70
N ASP A 316 -0.47 5.78 -13.79
CA ASP A 316 0.15 7.10 -13.89
C ASP A 316 -0.46 7.93 -15.02
N MET A 317 -1.08 9.06 -14.66
CA MET A 317 -1.64 10.05 -15.59
C MET A 317 -2.49 9.44 -16.72
N VAL A 318 -3.28 8.42 -16.41
CA VAL A 318 -4.09 7.71 -17.42
C VAL A 318 -5.00 8.66 -18.20
N GLU A 319 -5.12 8.45 -19.51
CA GLU A 319 -5.88 9.35 -20.41
C GLU A 319 -7.37 9.40 -20.06
N ASN A 320 -7.96 8.24 -19.73
CA ASN A 320 -9.38 8.12 -19.40
C ASN A 320 -9.58 7.55 -17.98
N PRO A 321 -9.31 8.36 -16.91
CA PRO A 321 -9.33 7.89 -15.54
C PRO A 321 -10.65 7.24 -15.13
N LYS A 322 -11.77 7.80 -15.57
CA LYS A 322 -13.10 7.27 -15.22
C LYS A 322 -13.29 5.82 -15.66
N ILE A 323 -12.85 5.46 -16.85
CA ILE A 323 -12.96 4.09 -17.38
C ILE A 323 -11.93 3.19 -16.74
N ALA A 324 -10.68 3.61 -16.70
CA ALA A 324 -9.56 2.81 -16.24
C ALA A 324 -9.65 2.47 -14.75
N LEU A 325 -9.96 3.46 -13.91
CA LEU A 325 -10.05 3.26 -12.47
C LEU A 325 -11.29 2.45 -12.08
N GLN A 326 -12.42 2.62 -12.80
CA GLN A 326 -13.60 1.78 -12.57
C GLN A 326 -13.32 0.32 -12.92
N ALA A 327 -12.71 0.05 -14.09
CA ALA A 327 -12.36 -1.31 -14.52
C ALA A 327 -11.39 -2.00 -13.53
N SER A 328 -10.37 -1.28 -13.05
CA SER A 328 -9.42 -1.77 -12.06
C SER A 328 -10.13 -2.13 -10.74
N LEU A 329 -11.01 -1.27 -10.26
CA LEU A 329 -11.75 -1.49 -9.02
C LEU A 329 -12.74 -2.67 -9.15
N ASP A 330 -13.43 -2.78 -10.29
CA ASP A 330 -14.38 -3.88 -10.54
C ASP A 330 -13.66 -5.22 -10.56
N PHE A 331 -12.49 -5.32 -11.19
CA PHE A 331 -11.66 -6.51 -11.13
C PHE A 331 -11.28 -6.87 -9.69
N LEU A 332 -10.74 -5.91 -8.93
CA LEU A 332 -10.26 -6.13 -7.56
C LEU A 332 -11.37 -6.49 -6.57
N LYS A 333 -12.61 -6.07 -6.81
CA LYS A 333 -13.77 -6.47 -6.02
C LYS A 333 -14.21 -7.92 -6.26
N ASN A 334 -13.68 -8.57 -7.28
CA ASN A 334 -14.08 -9.92 -7.70
C ASN A 334 -12.99 -10.97 -7.51
N ILE A 335 -11.85 -10.64 -6.89
CA ILE A 335 -10.76 -11.58 -6.61
C ILE A 335 -10.75 -12.13 -5.18
#